data_837ae53045033ba364600454628b3e01
#
_entry.id   837ae53045033ba364600454628b3e01
#
_cell.length_a   1.000
_cell.length_b   1.000
_cell.length_c   1.000
_cell.angle_alpha   90.00
_cell.angle_beta   90.00
_cell.angle_gamma   90.00
#
_symmetry.space_group_name_H-M   'P 1'
#
loop_
_entity.id
_entity.type
_entity.pdbx_description
1 polymer ?
#
loop_
_entity_poly.entity_id
_entity_poly.type
_entity_poly.pdbx_seq_one_letter_code
_entity_poly.pdbx_strand_id
1 'polypeptide(L)'
;SLDDWSQRPESGIKYYSGQATYRKSFTVPMGTLVAGRKYFLDLGVVKNLARVRLNGHDLGVVWCQPWRVEISDAIKPGDNQLEIEVANLWPNRLIGDLSLPEKQRFTLTTLNPYQKDSPLLPSGLLGPVALLQTTLADSDTNELRTGP
;
A
#
# COMPACT_ATOMS: atom_id res chain seq x y z
N SER A 1 2.15 14.07 3.91
CA SER A 1 3.21 13.26 3.28
C SER A 1 3.01 11.79 3.61
N LEU A 2 3.56 10.92 2.78
CA LEU A 2 3.67 9.50 3.05
C LEU A 2 5.06 9.28 3.62
N ASP A 3 5.13 8.65 4.81
CA ASP A 3 6.37 8.47 5.55
C ASP A 3 6.59 6.99 5.87
N ASP A 4 7.84 6.57 5.93
CA ASP A 4 8.22 5.27 6.46
C ASP A 4 7.98 5.23 7.98
N TRP A 5 7.12 4.33 8.43
CA TRP A 5 6.79 4.22 9.86
C TRP A 5 8.02 3.93 10.71
N SER A 6 8.99 3.17 10.17
CA SER A 6 10.21 2.82 10.89
C SER A 6 11.10 4.01 11.22
N GLN A 7 10.92 5.14 10.51
CA GLN A 7 11.67 6.37 10.70
C GLN A 7 10.98 7.37 11.65
N ARG A 8 9.77 7.04 12.10
CA ARG A 8 9.01 7.93 12.98
C ARG A 8 9.62 7.95 14.39
N PRO A 9 9.63 9.13 15.06
CA PRO A 9 10.15 9.25 16.42
C PRO A 9 9.27 8.54 17.46
N GLU A 10 7.95 8.42 17.19
CA GLU A 10 7.00 7.81 18.09
C GLU A 10 7.18 6.29 18.11
N SER A 11 7.58 5.74 19.25
CA SER A 11 7.86 4.30 19.39
C SER A 11 6.65 3.42 19.03
N GLY A 12 5.43 3.90 19.28
CA GLY A 12 4.19 3.23 18.91
C GLY A 12 3.99 3.10 17.40
N ILE A 13 4.54 4.00 16.60
CA ILE A 13 4.50 3.96 15.12
C ILE A 13 5.75 3.26 14.59
N LYS A 14 6.93 3.63 15.10
CA LYS A 14 8.23 3.09 14.69
C LYS A 14 8.27 1.56 14.72
N TYR A 15 7.71 0.98 15.77
CA TYR A 15 7.68 -0.47 15.99
C TYR A 15 6.29 -1.07 15.75
N TYR A 16 5.42 -0.35 15.02
CA TYR A 16 4.08 -0.85 14.76
C TYR A 16 4.11 -2.09 13.87
N SER A 17 3.27 -3.07 14.23
CA SER A 17 2.94 -4.20 13.37
C SER A 17 1.43 -4.37 13.37
N GLY A 18 0.84 -4.37 12.19
CA GLY A 18 -0.61 -4.44 12.03
C GLY A 18 -1.08 -3.73 10.76
N GLN A 19 -2.32 -3.28 10.81
CA GLN A 19 -2.97 -2.62 9.69
C GLN A 19 -3.17 -1.13 9.98
N ALA A 20 -2.93 -0.28 8.98
CA ALA A 20 -3.23 1.14 9.03
C ALA A 20 -3.93 1.58 7.74
N THR A 21 -4.93 2.45 7.88
CA THR A 21 -5.75 2.91 6.78
C THR A 21 -5.43 4.35 6.43
N TYR A 22 -5.06 4.57 5.18
CA TYR A 22 -4.88 5.88 4.57
C TYR A 22 -6.16 6.26 3.84
N ARG A 23 -6.65 7.48 4.09
CA ARG A 23 -7.83 8.03 3.42
C ARG A 23 -7.49 9.32 2.70
N LYS A 24 -7.99 9.47 1.49
CA LYS A 24 -7.77 10.65 0.66
C LYS A 24 -8.99 10.94 -0.20
N SER A 25 -9.49 12.17 -0.13
CA SER A 25 -10.41 12.70 -1.12
C SER A 25 -9.62 13.37 -2.24
N PHE A 26 -10.03 13.18 -3.48
CA PHE A 26 -9.47 13.86 -4.63
C PHE A 26 -10.54 14.10 -5.71
N THR A 27 -10.36 15.15 -6.49
CA THR A 27 -11.31 15.52 -7.54
C THR A 27 -10.73 15.22 -8.90
N VAL A 28 -11.50 14.53 -9.73
CA VAL A 28 -11.20 14.31 -11.17
C VAL A 28 -11.98 15.33 -11.99
N PRO A 29 -11.33 16.23 -12.74
CA PRO A 29 -12.03 17.21 -13.56
C PRO A 29 -12.96 16.56 -14.58
N MET A 30 -14.08 17.23 -14.88
CA MET A 30 -14.98 16.78 -15.94
C MET A 30 -14.24 16.69 -17.27
N GLY A 31 -14.49 15.60 -18.02
CA GLY A 31 -13.82 15.37 -19.32
C GLY A 31 -12.43 14.73 -19.23
N THR A 32 -11.88 14.51 -18.04
CA THR A 32 -10.60 13.79 -17.86
C THR A 32 -10.71 12.31 -18.19
N LEU A 33 -11.85 11.69 -17.84
CA LEU A 33 -12.08 10.27 -18.10
C LEU A 33 -12.59 10.08 -19.51
N VAL A 34 -11.83 9.35 -20.32
CA VAL A 34 -12.11 9.09 -21.75
C VAL A 34 -12.63 7.66 -21.87
N ALA A 35 -13.76 7.50 -22.59
CA ALA A 35 -14.33 6.18 -22.84
C ALA A 35 -13.33 5.27 -23.59
N GLY A 36 -13.28 3.99 -23.20
CA GLY A 36 -12.38 2.99 -23.78
C GLY A 36 -10.94 3.03 -23.26
N ARG A 37 -10.59 3.95 -22.37
CA ARG A 37 -9.29 3.92 -21.68
C ARG A 37 -9.40 3.22 -20.33
N LYS A 38 -8.32 2.59 -19.94
CA LYS A 38 -8.17 2.01 -18.60
C LYS A 38 -7.43 2.97 -17.67
N TYR A 39 -7.87 2.98 -16.43
CA TYR A 39 -7.30 3.80 -15.37
C TYR A 39 -6.77 2.91 -14.27
N PHE A 40 -5.61 3.27 -13.74
CA PHE A 40 -4.93 2.52 -12.69
C PHE A 40 -4.53 3.46 -11.56
N LEU A 41 -4.57 2.93 -10.36
CA LEU A 41 -3.93 3.53 -9.21
C LEU A 41 -2.60 2.81 -8.99
N ASP A 42 -1.49 3.54 -9.13
CA ASP A 42 -0.16 3.08 -8.79
C ASP A 42 0.15 3.54 -7.38
N LEU A 43 0.47 2.61 -6.49
CA LEU A 43 0.75 2.90 -5.08
C LEU A 43 2.23 3.22 -4.84
N GLY A 44 3.06 3.15 -5.88
CA GLY A 44 4.50 3.31 -5.77
C GLY A 44 5.14 2.17 -4.98
N VAL A 45 5.53 2.44 -3.74
CA VAL A 45 6.13 1.42 -2.86
C VAL A 45 5.24 1.16 -1.67
N VAL A 46 4.89 -0.10 -1.45
CA VAL A 46 4.10 -0.57 -0.30
C VAL A 46 4.91 -1.58 0.51
N LYS A 47 4.78 -1.53 1.83
CA LYS A 47 5.41 -2.45 2.79
C LYS A 47 4.35 -2.94 3.79
N ASN A 48 3.64 -4.15 3.56
CA ASN A 48 3.94 -5.16 2.51
C ASN A 48 2.70 -5.54 1.68
N LEU A 49 1.50 -5.29 2.20
CA LEU A 49 0.22 -5.57 1.54
C LEU A 49 -0.61 -4.30 1.51
N ALA A 50 -1.39 -4.08 0.46
CA ALA A 50 -2.35 -2.99 0.40
C ALA A 50 -3.69 -3.47 -0.13
N ARG A 51 -4.76 -3.32 0.65
CA ARG A 51 -6.13 -3.44 0.18
C ARG A 51 -6.61 -2.06 -0.25
N VAL A 52 -7.16 -1.98 -1.45
CA VAL A 52 -7.58 -0.71 -2.04
C VAL A 52 -9.08 -0.66 -2.19
N ARG A 53 -9.69 0.45 -1.77
CA ARG A 53 -11.09 0.78 -2.04
C ARG A 53 -11.19 2.16 -2.65
N LEU A 54 -12.03 2.29 -3.67
CA LEU A 54 -12.34 3.57 -4.31
C LEU A 54 -13.85 3.75 -4.40
N ASN A 55 -14.37 4.84 -3.84
CA ASN A 55 -15.80 5.14 -3.79
C ASN A 55 -16.65 4.00 -3.18
N GLY A 56 -16.09 3.28 -2.21
CA GLY A 56 -16.73 2.12 -1.57
C GLY A 56 -16.55 0.79 -2.33
N HIS A 57 -16.07 0.80 -3.57
CA HIS A 57 -15.76 -0.41 -4.32
C HIS A 57 -14.45 -1.03 -3.83
N ASP A 58 -14.48 -2.30 -3.47
CA ASP A 58 -13.29 -3.08 -3.10
C ASP A 58 -12.57 -3.54 -4.38
N LEU A 59 -11.34 -3.10 -4.55
CA LEU A 59 -10.52 -3.38 -5.72
C LEU A 59 -9.50 -4.51 -5.47
N GLY A 60 -9.60 -5.15 -4.29
CA GLY A 60 -8.76 -6.27 -3.92
C GLY A 60 -7.47 -5.87 -3.21
N VAL A 61 -6.52 -6.81 -3.19
CA VAL A 61 -5.26 -6.70 -2.46
C VAL A 61 -4.09 -6.75 -3.43
N VAL A 62 -3.18 -5.77 -3.29
CA VAL A 62 -1.89 -5.74 -3.98
C VAL A 62 -0.81 -6.17 -2.99
N TRP A 63 -0.01 -7.18 -3.34
CA TRP A 63 0.99 -7.79 -2.45
C TRP A 63 2.37 -7.97 -3.09
N CYS A 64 2.49 -7.64 -4.38
CA CYS A 64 3.76 -7.66 -5.12
C CYS A 64 3.78 -6.55 -6.18
N GLN A 65 4.96 -6.29 -6.75
CA GLN A 65 5.12 -5.37 -7.86
C GLN A 65 4.52 -5.93 -9.17
N PRO A 66 3.99 -5.05 -10.02
CA PRO A 66 3.79 -3.61 -9.80
C PRO A 66 2.68 -3.37 -8.77
N TRP A 67 2.91 -2.42 -7.85
CA TRP A 67 1.94 -2.03 -6.82
C TRP A 67 0.79 -1.22 -7.43
N ARG A 68 0.03 -1.86 -8.30
CA ARG A 68 -0.96 -1.21 -9.15
C ARG A 68 -2.28 -1.97 -9.16
N VAL A 69 -3.39 -1.23 -9.16
CA VAL A 69 -4.75 -1.78 -9.26
C VAL A 69 -5.53 -1.02 -10.35
N GLU A 70 -6.31 -1.74 -11.15
CA GLU A 70 -7.24 -1.13 -12.11
C GLU A 70 -8.41 -0.52 -11.35
N ILE A 71 -8.78 0.71 -11.71
CA ILE A 71 -9.83 1.49 -11.06
C ILE A 71 -10.89 1.98 -12.02
N SER A 72 -10.87 1.53 -13.28
CA SER A 72 -11.71 2.05 -14.37
C SER A 72 -13.19 2.06 -14.03
N ASP A 73 -13.69 1.01 -13.35
CA ASP A 73 -15.11 0.87 -13.00
C ASP A 73 -15.50 1.59 -11.71
N ALA A 74 -14.52 2.07 -10.95
CA ALA A 74 -14.74 2.70 -9.64
C ALA A 74 -14.49 4.21 -9.63
N ILE A 75 -13.63 4.70 -10.54
CA ILE A 75 -13.32 6.13 -10.65
C ILE A 75 -14.46 6.87 -11.34
N LYS A 76 -14.72 8.10 -10.91
CA LYS A 76 -15.76 8.95 -11.52
C LYS A 76 -15.28 10.40 -11.67
N PRO A 77 -15.86 11.20 -12.60
CA PRO A 77 -15.68 12.64 -12.59
C PRO A 77 -16.18 13.24 -11.28
N GLY A 78 -15.57 14.34 -10.84
CA GLY A 78 -15.86 14.98 -9.57
C GLY A 78 -15.14 14.29 -8.42
N ASP A 79 -15.75 14.31 -7.24
CA ASP A 79 -15.12 13.87 -6.00
C ASP A 79 -15.07 12.35 -5.86
N ASN A 80 -13.89 11.86 -5.52
CA ASN A 80 -13.59 10.47 -5.27
C ASN A 80 -13.03 10.28 -3.86
N GLN A 81 -13.39 9.17 -3.23
CA GLN A 81 -12.94 8.75 -1.90
C GLN A 81 -12.05 7.52 -2.04
N LEU A 82 -10.77 7.68 -1.72
CA LEU A 82 -9.78 6.61 -1.76
C LEU A 82 -9.48 6.13 -0.34
N GLU A 83 -9.48 4.82 -0.17
CA GLU A 83 -9.03 4.15 1.05
C GLU A 83 -7.99 3.09 0.69
N ILE A 84 -6.82 3.14 1.34
CA ILE A 84 -5.74 2.16 1.20
C ILE A 84 -5.42 1.63 2.59
N GLU A 85 -5.74 0.37 2.84
CA GLU A 85 -5.39 -0.33 4.07
C GLU A 85 -4.08 -1.08 3.85
N VAL A 86 -3.04 -0.71 4.58
CA VAL A 86 -1.71 -1.32 4.49
C VAL A 86 -1.46 -2.19 5.70
N ALA A 87 -1.06 -3.44 5.45
CA ALA A 87 -0.55 -4.34 6.48
C ALA A 87 0.96 -4.52 6.31
N ASN A 88 1.71 -4.36 7.41
CA ASN A 88 3.14 -4.60 7.43
C ASN A 88 3.49 -5.94 8.11
N LEU A 89 4.78 -6.25 8.14
CA LEU A 89 5.33 -7.41 8.84
C LEU A 89 5.64 -7.09 10.31
N TRP A 90 5.82 -8.11 11.13
CA TRP A 90 6.08 -8.02 12.57
C TRP A 90 7.55 -7.88 13.04
N PRO A 91 8.63 -7.99 12.20
CA PRO A 91 10.00 -7.86 12.68
C PRO A 91 10.27 -6.59 13.50
N ASN A 92 9.76 -5.44 13.07
CA ASN A 92 9.95 -4.19 13.81
C ASN A 92 9.32 -4.25 15.21
N ARG A 93 8.19 -4.93 15.37
CA ARG A 93 7.56 -5.11 16.68
C ARG A 93 8.40 -6.03 17.57
N LEU A 94 8.92 -7.13 17.02
CA LEU A 94 9.79 -8.05 17.75
C LEU A 94 11.08 -7.35 18.23
N ILE A 95 11.66 -6.48 17.39
CA ILE A 95 12.84 -5.67 17.76
C ILE A 95 12.46 -4.67 18.86
N GLY A 96 11.36 -3.95 18.71
CA GLY A 96 10.89 -2.98 19.68
C GLY A 96 10.61 -3.58 21.06
N ASP A 97 10.07 -4.79 21.11
CA ASP A 97 9.76 -5.49 22.35
C ASP A 97 11.00 -5.87 23.15
N LEU A 98 12.16 -6.05 22.51
CA LEU A 98 13.43 -6.32 23.21
C LEU A 98 13.89 -5.15 24.09
N SER A 99 13.34 -3.95 23.86
CA SER A 99 13.61 -2.78 24.70
C SER A 99 12.64 -2.63 25.89
N LEU A 100 11.63 -3.49 25.96
CA LEU A 100 10.61 -3.47 27.00
C LEU A 100 10.82 -4.61 28.02
N PRO A 101 10.45 -4.38 29.29
CA PRO A 101 10.31 -5.47 30.25
C PRO A 101 9.38 -6.55 29.71
N GLU A 102 9.63 -7.80 30.01
CA GLU A 102 8.88 -8.95 29.47
C GLU A 102 7.36 -8.80 29.61
N LYS A 103 6.88 -8.36 30.77
CA LYS A 103 5.46 -8.14 31.05
C LYS A 103 4.80 -7.00 30.28
N GLN A 104 5.60 -6.17 29.60
CA GLN A 104 5.15 -5.02 28.79
C GLN A 104 5.31 -5.25 27.29
N ARG A 105 5.81 -6.41 26.88
CA ARG A 105 5.93 -6.78 25.48
C ARG A 105 4.57 -6.99 24.85
N PHE A 106 4.44 -6.60 23.59
CA PHE A 106 3.20 -6.74 22.80
C PHE A 106 3.10 -8.09 22.11
N THR A 107 4.25 -8.81 21.99
CA THR A 107 4.31 -10.10 21.31
C THR A 107 4.76 -11.19 22.28
N LEU A 108 4.24 -12.39 22.07
CA LEU A 108 4.71 -13.61 22.71
C LEU A 108 5.32 -14.50 21.61
N THR A 109 6.61 -14.83 21.75
CA THR A 109 7.30 -15.75 20.84
C THR A 109 8.28 -16.62 21.62
N THR A 110 8.38 -17.87 21.21
CA THR A 110 9.37 -18.82 21.74
C THR A 110 10.76 -18.61 21.17
N LEU A 111 10.84 -17.99 19.97
CA LEU A 111 12.08 -17.67 19.29
C LEU A 111 12.01 -16.24 18.73
N ASN A 112 12.95 -15.41 19.13
CA ASN A 112 13.17 -14.09 18.52
C ASN A 112 14.57 -14.06 17.90
N PRO A 113 14.67 -14.04 16.55
CA PRO A 113 15.97 -14.04 15.87
C PRO A 113 16.64 -12.66 15.85
N TYR A 114 15.95 -11.61 16.33
CA TYR A 114 16.42 -10.23 16.27
C TYR A 114 17.15 -9.81 17.56
N GLN A 115 17.98 -8.77 17.43
CA GLN A 115 18.63 -8.06 18.52
C GLN A 115 18.03 -6.64 18.65
N LYS A 116 18.32 -5.94 19.77
CA LYS A 116 17.82 -4.57 20.00
C LYS A 116 18.30 -3.57 18.95
N ASP A 117 19.47 -3.79 18.38
CA ASP A 117 20.13 -3.00 17.36
C ASP A 117 19.96 -3.53 15.94
N SER A 118 19.15 -4.57 15.78
CA SER A 118 18.80 -5.06 14.44
C SER A 118 18.17 -3.94 13.61
N PRO A 119 18.54 -3.83 12.31
CA PRO A 119 17.96 -2.81 11.43
C PRO A 119 16.46 -3.01 11.28
N LEU A 120 15.71 -1.91 11.41
CA LEU A 120 14.27 -1.92 11.16
C LEU A 120 13.97 -2.05 9.66
N LEU A 121 12.92 -2.76 9.35
CA LEU A 121 12.41 -2.84 7.99
C LEU A 121 11.55 -1.62 7.66
N PRO A 122 11.66 -1.04 6.45
CA PRO A 122 10.74 -0.03 5.98
C PRO A 122 9.28 -0.52 6.08
N SER A 123 8.37 0.35 6.50
CA SER A 123 6.98 -0.02 6.78
C SER A 123 6.01 1.05 6.33
N GLY A 124 4.82 0.64 5.87
CA GLY A 124 3.74 1.53 5.50
C GLY A 124 3.59 1.75 4.00
N LEU A 125 2.84 2.77 3.64
CA LEU A 125 2.69 3.27 2.27
C LEU A 125 3.74 4.35 2.02
N LEU A 126 4.75 4.03 1.22
CA LEU A 126 5.84 4.95 0.94
C LEU A 126 5.58 5.79 -0.33
N GLY A 127 4.71 5.29 -1.23
CA GLY A 127 4.32 6.00 -2.44
C GLY A 127 5.46 6.13 -3.47
N PRO A 128 5.37 7.14 -4.35
CA PRO A 128 4.25 8.05 -4.54
C PRO A 128 3.00 7.34 -5.05
N VAL A 129 1.82 7.76 -4.60
CA VAL A 129 0.55 7.27 -5.15
C VAL A 129 0.16 8.14 -6.33
N ALA A 130 -0.08 7.52 -7.48
CA ALA A 130 -0.37 8.21 -8.72
C ALA A 130 -1.56 7.59 -9.46
N LEU A 131 -2.33 8.45 -10.14
CA LEU A 131 -3.36 8.05 -11.10
C LEU A 131 -2.71 7.92 -12.47
N LEU A 132 -2.85 6.76 -13.10
CA LEU A 132 -2.33 6.47 -14.43
C LEU A 132 -3.48 6.16 -15.38
N GLN A 133 -3.28 6.47 -16.67
CA GLN A 133 -4.17 6.02 -17.74
C GLN A 133 -3.38 5.29 -18.82
N THR A 134 -4.00 4.31 -19.48
CA THR A 134 -3.38 3.68 -20.65
C THR A 134 -3.29 4.65 -21.81
N THR A 135 -2.20 4.55 -22.58
CA THR A 135 -2.12 5.17 -23.91
C THR A 135 -2.80 4.27 -24.94
N LEU A 136 -3.26 4.86 -26.06
CA LEU A 136 -3.91 4.09 -27.13
C LEU A 136 -2.99 3.03 -27.76
N ALA A 137 -1.66 3.13 -27.56
CA ALA A 137 -0.67 2.18 -28.06
C ALA A 137 -0.55 0.91 -27.19
N ASP A 138 -1.00 0.93 -25.93
CA ASP A 138 -0.86 -0.22 -25.03
C ASP A 138 -1.98 -1.27 -25.20
N SER A 139 -3.00 -0.96 -26.01
CA SER A 139 -4.12 -1.88 -26.29
C SER A 139 -3.79 -2.98 -27.31
N ASP A 140 -2.72 -2.84 -28.11
CA ASP A 140 -2.43 -3.76 -29.21
C ASP A 140 -1.32 -4.80 -28.92
N THR A 141 -0.71 -4.80 -27.74
CA THR A 141 0.47 -5.66 -27.48
C THR A 141 0.21 -6.90 -26.60
N ASN A 142 -1.03 -7.20 -26.23
CA ASN A 142 -1.30 -8.35 -25.36
C ASN A 142 -2.09 -9.50 -26.01
N GLU A 143 -2.21 -9.54 -27.32
CA GLU A 143 -2.63 -10.73 -28.06
C GLU A 143 -1.45 -11.22 -28.90
N LEU A 144 -0.70 -12.19 -28.47
CA LEU A 144 0.04 -13.22 -29.19
C LEU A 144 1.20 -13.78 -28.35
N ARG A 145 0.86 -14.57 -27.35
CA ARG A 145 1.74 -15.67 -26.90
C ARG A 145 0.91 -16.92 -26.59
N THR A 146 0.27 -17.45 -27.62
CA THR A 146 0.02 -18.88 -27.72
C THR A 146 1.14 -19.44 -28.56
N GLY A 147 2.11 -20.02 -27.94
CA GLY A 147 3.15 -20.80 -28.58
C GLY A 147 3.16 -22.22 -28.05
N PRO A 148 3.70 -23.18 -28.80
CA PRO A 148 3.28 -24.57 -28.81
C PRO A 148 3.57 -25.33 -27.54
#